data_391b677f2ce0efd63fd62e5159ecf2fa
#
_entry.id   391b677f2ce0efd63fd62e5159ecf2fa
#
_cell.length_a   1.000
_cell.length_b   1.000
_cell.length_c   1.000
_cell.angle_alpha   90.00
_cell.angle_beta   90.00
_cell.angle_gamma   90.00
#
_symmetry.space_group_name_H-M   'P 1'
#
loop_
_entity.id
_entity.type
_entity.pdbx_description
1 polymer ?
#
loop_
_entity_poly.entity_id
_entity_poly.type
_entity_poly.pdbx_seq_one_letter_code
_entity_poly.pdbx_strand_id
1 'polypeptide(L)'
;MQTERFRYHFEPKRGWMNDPNGLIFYKGEYHAFFQYNPHAAHWGQMHWGHAVSRDLIHWEEYPIALYPDEPYEDAGGCFSGSAVEKDGKMYLFYTSVSKEYGQTQSVAISEDGVNFVKYKGNPIIRKNPLGHDNFRDPKVTKIGDTYYMVVGSGDREWGQVLLFSSSDLLHWEYETVLFGGKEYADCIECPDFFRLGDKYVLMFSKIKEKFKATYFVVGDFVENKLVNYTIQNPERGYDFYAPQTFEADGRRIMIGWMYHWGKVARPGAAFAGALSIPRELSLENGRILNYPVREAQPLMDKCSDYV
;
A
#
# COMPACT_ATOMS: atom_id res chain seq x y z
N MET A 1 -2.29 20.74 -25.49
CA MET A 1 -1.10 20.96 -24.65
C MET A 1 -0.64 19.61 -24.16
N GLN A 2 0.54 19.14 -24.56
CA GLN A 2 1.15 17.94 -24.01
C GLN A 2 1.45 18.23 -22.55
N THR A 3 0.83 17.51 -21.63
CA THR A 3 1.19 17.53 -20.20
C THR A 3 2.62 16.97 -20.09
N GLU A 4 3.56 17.81 -19.64
CA GLU A 4 4.91 17.34 -19.36
C GLU A 4 4.82 16.21 -18.32
N ARG A 5 5.39 15.06 -18.65
CA ARG A 5 5.53 13.91 -17.77
C ARG A 5 6.76 14.04 -16.90
N PHE A 6 6.71 13.49 -15.70
CA PHE A 6 7.90 13.35 -14.88
C PHE A 6 8.93 12.43 -15.56
N ARG A 7 10.20 12.75 -15.37
CA ARG A 7 11.30 11.95 -15.97
C ARG A 7 11.64 10.71 -15.16
N TYR A 8 11.36 10.73 -13.86
CA TYR A 8 11.87 9.73 -12.91
C TYR A 8 10.78 9.13 -12.02
N HIS A 9 9.54 9.53 -12.21
CA HIS A 9 8.40 9.02 -11.47
C HIS A 9 7.47 8.25 -12.39
N PHE A 10 6.95 7.14 -11.91
CA PHE A 10 5.91 6.45 -12.65
C PHE A 10 4.59 7.23 -12.58
N GLU A 11 4.00 7.46 -13.74
CA GLU A 11 2.69 8.07 -13.93
C GLU A 11 1.85 7.19 -14.86
N PRO A 12 0.54 7.04 -14.63
CA PRO A 12 -0.30 6.26 -15.53
C PRO A 12 -0.39 6.94 -16.91
N LYS A 13 -0.56 6.16 -17.97
CA LYS A 13 -0.75 6.71 -19.33
C LYS A 13 -1.97 7.62 -19.41
N ARG A 14 -3.02 7.34 -18.62
CA ARG A 14 -4.26 8.12 -18.49
C ARG A 14 -4.93 7.85 -17.14
N GLY A 15 -5.94 8.65 -16.81
CA GLY A 15 -6.78 8.40 -15.64
C GLY A 15 -6.21 8.93 -14.34
N TRP A 16 -6.72 8.43 -13.24
CA TRP A 16 -6.30 8.79 -11.88
C TRP A 16 -5.49 7.67 -11.24
N MET A 17 -4.45 8.04 -10.53
CA MET A 17 -3.67 7.16 -9.66
C MET A 17 -3.55 7.76 -8.26
N ASN A 18 -3.68 6.91 -7.22
CA ASN A 18 -3.28 7.24 -5.86
C ASN A 18 -2.39 6.13 -5.27
N ASP A 19 -2.76 5.49 -4.18
CA ASP A 19 -1.95 4.58 -3.39
C ASP A 19 -1.22 3.51 -4.21
N PRO A 20 0.08 3.29 -3.98
CA PRO A 20 0.74 2.06 -4.42
C PRO A 20 0.16 0.88 -3.67
N ASN A 21 -0.11 -0.20 -4.38
CA ASN A 21 -0.70 -1.43 -3.87
C ASN A 21 0.13 -2.62 -4.28
N GLY A 22 0.05 -3.70 -3.51
CA GLY A 22 0.56 -4.99 -3.93
C GLY A 22 2.01 -5.00 -4.39
N LEU A 23 2.87 -4.16 -3.81
CA LEU A 23 4.28 -4.12 -4.14
C LEU A 23 4.94 -5.46 -3.82
N ILE A 24 5.59 -6.06 -4.81
CA ILE A 24 6.23 -7.37 -4.66
C ILE A 24 7.32 -7.59 -5.72
N PHE A 25 8.37 -8.34 -5.36
CA PHE A 25 9.30 -8.94 -6.31
C PHE A 25 8.82 -10.36 -6.60
N TYR A 26 8.50 -10.65 -7.86
CA TYR A 26 7.93 -11.93 -8.25
C TYR A 26 8.46 -12.37 -9.61
N LYS A 27 8.94 -13.60 -9.70
CA LYS A 27 9.50 -14.21 -10.93
C LYS A 27 10.53 -13.35 -11.65
N GLY A 28 11.38 -12.64 -10.90
CA GLY A 28 12.47 -11.83 -11.45
C GLY A 28 12.10 -10.42 -11.85
N GLU A 29 10.90 -9.96 -11.55
CA GLU A 29 10.42 -8.62 -11.86
C GLU A 29 9.81 -7.96 -10.62
N TYR A 30 9.91 -6.63 -10.53
CA TYR A 30 9.24 -5.80 -9.53
C TYR A 30 7.86 -5.45 -10.03
N HIS A 31 6.84 -5.78 -9.27
CA HIS A 31 5.46 -5.44 -9.57
C HIS A 31 4.99 -4.32 -8.63
N ALA A 32 4.36 -3.31 -9.20
CA ALA A 32 3.66 -2.25 -8.48
C ALA A 32 2.24 -2.17 -9.02
N PHE A 33 1.28 -2.49 -8.17
CA PHE A 33 -0.10 -2.18 -8.45
C PHE A 33 -0.43 -0.81 -7.85
N PHE A 34 -1.55 -0.23 -8.25
CA PHE A 34 -1.95 1.09 -7.75
C PHE A 34 -3.45 1.29 -7.86
N GLN A 35 -3.99 2.08 -6.96
CA GLN A 35 -5.36 2.56 -7.06
C GLN A 35 -5.55 3.31 -8.36
N TYR A 36 -6.55 2.92 -9.16
CA TYR A 36 -6.69 3.39 -10.52
C TYR A 36 -8.14 3.66 -10.93
N ASN A 37 -8.40 4.87 -11.43
CA ASN A 37 -9.61 5.14 -12.21
C ASN A 37 -9.21 5.33 -13.69
N PRO A 38 -9.45 4.36 -14.58
CA PRO A 38 -9.06 4.44 -15.99
C PRO A 38 -9.90 5.40 -16.81
N HIS A 39 -11.03 5.87 -16.28
CA HIS A 39 -12.03 6.62 -17.02
C HIS A 39 -11.85 8.14 -16.92
N ALA A 40 -11.23 8.63 -15.84
CA ALA A 40 -11.05 10.05 -15.60
C ALA A 40 -9.85 10.36 -14.73
N ALA A 41 -9.23 11.54 -14.89
CA ALA A 41 -8.11 12.00 -14.07
C ALA A 41 -8.56 12.55 -12.70
N HIS A 42 -9.50 11.90 -12.07
CA HIS A 42 -9.97 12.15 -10.71
C HIS A 42 -10.41 10.83 -10.07
N TRP A 43 -10.48 10.84 -8.75
CA TRP A 43 -10.94 9.69 -7.98
C TRP A 43 -12.34 9.25 -8.40
N GLY A 44 -12.60 7.95 -8.43
CA GLY A 44 -13.89 7.36 -8.84
C GLY A 44 -14.00 5.91 -8.42
N GLN A 45 -14.71 5.08 -9.18
CA GLN A 45 -14.76 3.65 -8.93
C GLN A 45 -13.39 3.03 -9.19
N MET A 46 -12.80 2.46 -8.14
CA MET A 46 -11.42 2.02 -8.15
C MET A 46 -11.22 0.64 -8.78
N HIS A 47 -10.20 0.60 -9.60
CA HIS A 47 -9.54 -0.60 -10.14
C HIS A 47 -8.15 -0.72 -9.53
N TRP A 48 -7.45 -1.80 -9.80
CA TRP A 48 -6.01 -1.87 -9.62
C TRP A 48 -5.32 -1.81 -10.98
N GLY A 49 -4.64 -0.68 -11.23
CA GLY A 49 -3.65 -0.61 -12.30
C GLY A 49 -2.43 -1.44 -11.94
N HIS A 50 -1.59 -1.75 -12.93
CA HIS A 50 -0.44 -2.60 -12.77
C HIS A 50 0.74 -2.08 -13.59
N ALA A 51 1.91 -2.02 -12.98
CA ALA A 51 3.17 -1.69 -13.62
C ALA A 51 4.26 -2.68 -13.19
N VAL A 52 5.19 -2.94 -14.10
CA VAL A 52 6.29 -3.88 -13.89
C VAL A 52 7.63 -3.20 -14.22
N SER A 53 8.66 -3.52 -13.46
CA SER A 53 10.02 -3.03 -13.66
C SER A 53 11.04 -4.12 -13.39
N ARG A 54 12.19 -4.05 -14.09
CA ARG A 54 13.35 -4.92 -13.82
C ARG A 54 14.45 -4.24 -13.01
N ASP A 55 14.33 -2.91 -12.82
CA ASP A 55 15.37 -2.10 -12.21
C ASP A 55 14.81 -1.03 -11.23
N LEU A 56 13.52 -1.07 -10.89
CA LEU A 56 12.85 -0.11 -10.02
C LEU A 56 12.74 1.33 -10.57
N ILE A 57 13.35 1.61 -11.71
CA ILE A 57 13.43 2.96 -12.31
C ILE A 57 12.57 3.04 -13.57
N HIS A 58 12.69 2.05 -14.44
CA HIS A 58 11.95 2.00 -15.69
C HIS A 58 10.75 1.07 -15.53
N TRP A 59 9.57 1.67 -15.52
CA TRP A 59 8.30 0.97 -15.31
C TRP A 59 7.51 0.86 -16.62
N GLU A 60 6.98 -0.33 -16.87
CA GLU A 60 6.07 -0.60 -17.97
C GLU A 60 4.66 -0.85 -17.40
N GLU A 61 3.65 -0.14 -17.96
CA GLU A 61 2.26 -0.32 -17.57
C GLU A 61 1.69 -1.58 -18.22
N TYR A 62 1.21 -2.49 -17.38
CA TYR A 62 0.60 -3.75 -17.73
C TYR A 62 -0.94 -3.63 -17.75
N PRO A 63 -1.66 -4.67 -18.22
CA PRO A 63 -3.13 -4.71 -18.12
C PRO A 63 -3.62 -4.49 -16.68
N ILE A 64 -4.81 -3.90 -16.54
CA ILE A 64 -5.48 -3.73 -15.25
C ILE A 64 -5.60 -5.09 -14.56
N ALA A 65 -5.15 -5.19 -13.32
CA ALA A 65 -5.13 -6.43 -12.55
C ALA A 65 -6.49 -6.75 -11.91
N LEU A 66 -7.18 -5.75 -11.36
CA LEU A 66 -8.50 -5.92 -10.73
C LEU A 66 -9.49 -4.92 -11.28
N TYR A 67 -10.64 -5.43 -11.69
CA TYR A 67 -11.82 -4.66 -12.10
C TYR A 67 -12.88 -4.77 -11.01
N PRO A 68 -13.70 -3.73 -10.77
CA PRO A 68 -14.82 -3.80 -9.84
C PRO A 68 -16.05 -4.45 -10.51
N ASP A 69 -15.97 -5.76 -10.79
CA ASP A 69 -16.92 -6.55 -11.55
C ASP A 69 -17.74 -7.54 -10.72
N GLU A 70 -17.55 -7.52 -9.38
CA GLU A 70 -18.27 -8.38 -8.45
C GLU A 70 -19.32 -7.59 -7.62
N PRO A 71 -20.42 -8.23 -7.18
CA PRO A 71 -21.45 -7.57 -6.37
C PRO A 71 -20.92 -6.93 -5.08
N TYR A 72 -19.88 -7.51 -4.48
CA TYR A 72 -19.26 -6.98 -3.27
C TYR A 72 -18.30 -5.81 -3.51
N GLU A 73 -18.30 -5.20 -4.72
CA GLU A 73 -17.46 -4.07 -5.15
C GLU A 73 -18.29 -2.90 -5.74
N ASP A 74 -19.62 -2.96 -5.66
CA ASP A 74 -20.55 -2.11 -6.42
C ASP A 74 -20.64 -0.65 -5.93
N ALA A 75 -19.99 -0.28 -4.82
CA ALA A 75 -20.03 1.06 -4.25
C ALA A 75 -18.74 1.88 -4.46
N GLY A 76 -17.58 1.28 -4.22
CA GLY A 76 -16.28 1.97 -4.32
C GLY A 76 -15.29 1.23 -5.22
N GLY A 77 -15.54 -0.05 -5.46
CA GLY A 77 -14.66 -0.91 -6.24
C GLY A 77 -13.61 -1.63 -5.40
N CYS A 78 -12.43 -1.78 -5.98
CA CYS A 78 -11.28 -2.45 -5.39
C CYS A 78 -10.37 -1.42 -4.74
N PHE A 79 -10.50 -1.21 -3.41
CA PHE A 79 -9.64 -0.30 -2.65
C PHE A 79 -8.27 -0.91 -2.39
N SER A 80 -7.41 -0.15 -1.70
CA SER A 80 -6.02 -0.48 -1.46
C SER A 80 -5.81 -1.80 -0.74
N GLY A 81 -4.61 -2.32 -0.88
CA GLY A 81 -4.19 -3.58 -0.29
C GLY A 81 -2.80 -4.02 -0.72
N SER A 82 -2.47 -5.30 -0.61
CA SER A 82 -1.10 -5.81 -0.72
C SER A 82 -0.98 -7.08 -1.54
N ALA A 83 0.25 -7.49 -1.82
CA ALA A 83 0.58 -8.76 -2.45
C ALA A 83 1.45 -9.63 -1.55
N VAL A 84 1.30 -10.95 -1.67
CA VAL A 84 2.20 -11.94 -1.09
C VAL A 84 2.33 -13.14 -2.04
N GLU A 85 3.51 -13.74 -2.05
CA GLU A 85 3.75 -15.00 -2.77
C GLU A 85 3.58 -16.18 -1.84
N LYS A 86 2.91 -17.22 -2.33
CA LYS A 86 2.84 -18.53 -1.69
C LYS A 86 2.76 -19.63 -2.75
N ASP A 87 3.65 -20.60 -2.65
CA ASP A 87 3.68 -21.79 -3.52
C ASP A 87 3.72 -21.45 -5.03
N GLY A 88 4.50 -20.42 -5.39
CA GLY A 88 4.67 -19.95 -6.76
C GLY A 88 3.50 -19.14 -7.31
N LYS A 89 2.50 -18.81 -6.50
CA LYS A 89 1.34 -17.98 -6.86
C LYS A 89 1.39 -16.64 -6.17
N MET A 90 0.93 -15.60 -6.85
CA MET A 90 0.75 -14.27 -6.29
C MET A 90 -0.69 -14.09 -5.79
N TYR A 91 -0.83 -13.66 -4.55
CA TYR A 91 -2.11 -13.35 -3.91
C TYR A 91 -2.21 -11.84 -3.73
N LEU A 92 -3.23 -11.20 -4.30
CA LEU A 92 -3.55 -9.80 -4.09
C LEU A 92 -4.68 -9.70 -3.06
N PHE A 93 -4.39 -9.14 -1.91
CA PHE A 93 -5.39 -8.81 -0.88
C PHE A 93 -5.83 -7.37 -1.06
N TYR A 94 -7.12 -7.11 -1.06
CA TYR A 94 -7.66 -5.78 -1.29
C TYR A 94 -8.95 -5.57 -0.49
N THR A 95 -9.31 -4.32 -0.28
CA THR A 95 -10.61 -4.01 0.29
C THR A 95 -11.64 -3.88 -0.82
N SER A 96 -12.66 -4.72 -0.77
CA SER A 96 -13.83 -4.62 -1.64
C SER A 96 -14.90 -3.76 -0.97
N VAL A 97 -15.50 -2.83 -1.71
CA VAL A 97 -16.47 -1.86 -1.17
C VAL A 97 -17.80 -1.98 -1.86
N SER A 98 -18.84 -2.34 -1.09
CA SER A 98 -20.19 -2.51 -1.60
C SER A 98 -21.22 -1.74 -0.80
N LYS A 99 -22.40 -1.58 -1.40
CA LYS A 99 -23.56 -0.97 -0.72
C LYS A 99 -24.11 -1.84 0.39
N GLU A 100 -24.04 -3.16 0.21
CA GLU A 100 -24.61 -4.13 1.14
C GLU A 100 -23.70 -4.35 2.37
N TYR A 101 -22.39 -4.52 2.14
CA TYR A 101 -21.47 -4.95 3.21
C TYR A 101 -20.52 -3.84 3.67
N GLY A 102 -20.51 -2.67 2.99
CA GLY A 102 -19.49 -1.66 3.25
C GLY A 102 -18.10 -2.13 2.83
N GLN A 103 -17.11 -1.92 3.70
CA GLN A 103 -15.71 -2.30 3.49
C GLN A 103 -15.44 -3.71 4.00
N THR A 104 -15.01 -4.60 3.13
CA THR A 104 -14.69 -6.02 3.43
C THR A 104 -13.35 -6.38 2.80
N GLN A 105 -12.69 -7.46 3.26
CA GLN A 105 -11.42 -7.85 2.67
C GLN A 105 -11.60 -9.02 1.72
N SER A 106 -10.96 -8.95 0.56
CA SER A 106 -11.05 -9.92 -0.53
C SER A 106 -9.67 -10.30 -1.05
N VAL A 107 -9.59 -11.38 -1.83
CA VAL A 107 -8.35 -11.88 -2.42
C VAL A 107 -8.54 -12.28 -3.87
N ALA A 108 -7.54 -11.98 -4.71
CA ALA A 108 -7.39 -12.49 -6.07
C ALA A 108 -6.06 -13.20 -6.22
N ILE A 109 -5.99 -14.23 -7.07
CA ILE A 109 -4.85 -15.13 -7.17
C ILE A 109 -4.40 -15.23 -8.62
N SER A 110 -3.08 -15.20 -8.83
CA SER A 110 -2.45 -15.35 -10.13
C SER A 110 -1.32 -16.38 -10.09
N GLU A 111 -1.19 -17.16 -11.16
CA GLU A 111 -0.05 -18.05 -11.38
C GLU A 111 1.06 -17.40 -12.22
N ASP A 112 0.74 -16.37 -12.98
CA ASP A 112 1.68 -15.71 -13.91
C ASP A 112 2.06 -14.28 -13.50
N GLY A 113 1.37 -13.70 -12.50
CA GLY A 113 1.57 -12.32 -12.05
C GLY A 113 0.87 -11.27 -12.93
N VAL A 114 0.09 -11.69 -13.94
CA VAL A 114 -0.60 -10.80 -14.89
C VAL A 114 -2.11 -11.02 -14.88
N ASN A 115 -2.53 -12.28 -14.92
CA ASN A 115 -3.93 -12.66 -14.95
C ASN A 115 -4.39 -13.06 -13.55
N PHE A 116 -5.32 -12.31 -12.97
CA PHE A 116 -5.80 -12.51 -11.62
C PHE A 116 -7.24 -13.04 -11.62
N VAL A 117 -7.48 -14.06 -10.81
CA VAL A 117 -8.81 -14.65 -10.60
C VAL A 117 -9.23 -14.39 -9.17
N LYS A 118 -10.37 -13.74 -8.98
CA LYS A 118 -10.95 -13.49 -7.66
C LYS A 118 -11.37 -14.81 -7.01
N TYR A 119 -11.07 -14.95 -5.72
CA TYR A 119 -11.40 -16.15 -4.97
C TYR A 119 -12.93 -16.29 -4.82
N LYS A 120 -13.45 -17.45 -5.11
CA LYS A 120 -14.91 -17.73 -5.07
C LYS A 120 -15.52 -17.59 -3.66
N GLY A 121 -14.69 -17.66 -2.62
CA GLY A 121 -15.11 -17.49 -1.22
C GLY A 121 -15.07 -16.04 -0.73
N ASN A 122 -14.79 -15.07 -1.62
CA ASN A 122 -14.79 -13.65 -1.25
C ASN A 122 -16.18 -13.15 -0.78
N PRO A 123 -16.22 -12.14 0.10
CA PRO A 123 -15.11 -11.60 0.89
C PRO A 123 -14.61 -12.59 1.95
N ILE A 124 -13.26 -12.66 2.13
CA ILE A 124 -12.62 -13.54 3.12
C ILE A 124 -12.73 -13.01 4.56
N ILE A 125 -12.85 -11.68 4.74
CA ILE A 125 -13.19 -11.05 6.02
C ILE A 125 -14.35 -10.08 5.77
N ARG A 126 -15.52 -10.44 6.27
CA ARG A 126 -16.78 -9.76 5.94
C ARG A 126 -17.13 -8.60 6.87
N LYS A 127 -16.55 -8.55 8.06
CA LYS A 127 -16.94 -7.57 9.08
C LYS A 127 -15.72 -7.12 9.87
N ASN A 128 -15.70 -5.84 10.20
CA ASN A 128 -14.81 -5.32 11.21
C ASN A 128 -15.19 -5.94 12.59
N PRO A 129 -14.25 -6.61 13.27
CA PRO A 129 -14.55 -7.25 14.57
C PRO A 129 -14.94 -6.24 15.66
N LEU A 130 -14.60 -4.95 15.50
CA LEU A 130 -14.97 -3.88 16.43
C LEU A 130 -16.24 -3.13 16.02
N GLY A 131 -16.82 -3.45 14.85
CA GLY A 131 -18.04 -2.84 14.36
C GLY A 131 -17.87 -1.43 13.78
N HIS A 132 -16.65 -0.97 13.51
CA HIS A 132 -16.41 0.32 12.87
C HIS A 132 -16.68 0.25 11.37
N ASP A 133 -17.17 1.36 10.79
CA ASP A 133 -17.46 1.46 9.35
C ASP A 133 -16.18 1.49 8.49
N ASN A 134 -15.10 2.10 9.00
CA ASN A 134 -13.81 2.08 8.32
C ASN A 134 -13.08 0.77 8.62
N PHE A 135 -12.78 0.01 7.56
CA PHE A 135 -12.11 -1.29 7.65
C PHE A 135 -11.42 -1.61 6.33
N ARG A 136 -10.19 -1.12 6.10
CA ARG A 136 -9.55 -1.15 4.79
C ARG A 136 -8.04 -1.31 4.81
N ASP A 137 -7.48 -1.51 3.61
CA ASP A 137 -6.07 -1.53 3.27
C ASP A 137 -5.32 -2.71 3.90
N PRO A 138 -5.71 -3.98 3.58
CA PRO A 138 -5.08 -5.16 4.16
C PRO A 138 -3.64 -5.30 3.69
N LYS A 139 -2.71 -5.43 4.62
CA LYS A 139 -1.31 -5.76 4.35
C LYS A 139 -0.93 -7.08 4.99
N VAL A 140 -0.50 -8.02 4.15
CA VAL A 140 -0.09 -9.36 4.58
C VAL A 140 1.44 -9.44 4.66
N THR A 141 1.93 -9.99 5.77
CA THR A 141 3.35 -10.27 6.02
C THR A 141 3.49 -11.67 6.61
N LYS A 142 4.49 -12.43 6.17
CA LYS A 142 4.84 -13.72 6.77
C LYS A 142 5.86 -13.51 7.89
N ILE A 143 5.58 -14.03 9.08
CA ILE A 143 6.49 -14.02 10.23
C ILE A 143 6.57 -15.44 10.77
N GLY A 144 7.73 -16.08 10.63
CA GLY A 144 7.87 -17.51 10.88
C GLY A 144 6.99 -18.32 9.93
N ASP A 145 6.16 -19.19 10.47
CA ASP A 145 5.22 -20.01 9.68
C ASP A 145 3.81 -19.41 9.57
N THR A 146 3.57 -18.26 10.21
CA THR A 146 2.26 -17.60 10.26
C THR A 146 2.21 -16.41 9.32
N TYR A 147 1.09 -16.27 8.60
CA TYR A 147 0.78 -15.04 7.89
C TYR A 147 -0.01 -14.11 8.80
N TYR A 148 0.44 -12.88 8.90
CA TYR A 148 -0.25 -11.82 9.61
C TYR A 148 -0.80 -10.81 8.62
N MET A 149 -2.03 -10.35 8.86
CA MET A 149 -2.63 -9.26 8.10
C MET A 149 -2.92 -8.12 9.05
N VAL A 150 -2.41 -6.93 8.73
CA VAL A 150 -2.82 -5.69 9.37
C VAL A 150 -3.86 -4.99 8.50
N VAL A 151 -4.91 -4.45 9.13
CA VAL A 151 -5.99 -3.74 8.45
C VAL A 151 -6.26 -2.43 9.17
N GLY A 152 -6.37 -1.34 8.42
CA GLY A 152 -6.77 -0.04 8.95
C GLY A 152 -8.23 -0.05 9.37
N SER A 153 -8.51 0.58 10.48
CA SER A 153 -9.84 0.66 11.08
C SER A 153 -10.06 1.99 11.77
N GLY A 154 -11.31 2.32 12.03
CA GLY A 154 -11.64 3.46 12.86
C GLY A 154 -13.06 3.96 12.71
N ASP A 155 -13.38 4.89 13.61
CA ASP A 155 -14.60 5.66 13.64
C ASP A 155 -14.29 7.14 14.01
N ARG A 156 -15.31 7.92 14.35
CA ARG A 156 -15.13 9.35 14.68
C ARG A 156 -14.27 9.59 15.92
N GLU A 157 -14.10 8.60 16.78
CA GLU A 157 -13.38 8.73 18.04
C GLU A 157 -12.01 8.04 18.04
N TRP A 158 -11.86 6.94 17.27
CA TRP A 158 -10.69 6.07 17.31
C TRP A 158 -10.21 5.71 15.91
N GLY A 159 -8.91 5.84 15.68
CA GLY A 159 -8.22 5.22 14.55
C GLY A 159 -7.35 4.06 15.05
N GLN A 160 -7.40 2.91 14.37
CA GLN A 160 -6.78 1.67 14.84
C GLN A 160 -6.21 0.86 13.69
N VAL A 161 -5.25 0.02 14.03
CA VAL A 161 -4.73 -1.05 13.16
C VAL A 161 -5.09 -2.38 13.80
N LEU A 162 -5.87 -3.19 13.11
CA LEU A 162 -6.28 -4.52 13.54
C LEU A 162 -5.30 -5.57 13.02
N LEU A 163 -5.03 -6.60 13.82
CA LEU A 163 -4.19 -7.72 13.48
C LEU A 163 -5.01 -8.98 13.33
N PHE A 164 -4.77 -9.70 12.24
CA PHE A 164 -5.32 -11.02 11.97
C PHE A 164 -4.19 -12.00 11.67
N SER A 165 -4.43 -13.29 11.88
CA SER A 165 -3.49 -14.37 11.53
C SER A 165 -4.13 -15.43 10.63
N SER A 166 -3.31 -16.12 9.85
CA SER A 166 -3.69 -17.21 8.96
C SER A 166 -2.54 -18.16 8.70
N SER A 167 -2.84 -19.44 8.48
CA SER A 167 -1.88 -20.45 8.00
C SER A 167 -1.98 -20.68 6.49
N ASP A 168 -3.08 -20.29 5.86
CA ASP A 168 -3.38 -20.65 4.47
C ASP A 168 -3.66 -19.48 3.52
N LEU A 169 -3.76 -18.23 4.04
CA LEU A 169 -4.10 -17.00 3.33
C LEU A 169 -5.59 -16.82 2.99
N LEU A 170 -6.44 -17.79 3.29
CA LEU A 170 -7.85 -17.77 2.93
C LEU A 170 -8.77 -17.69 4.15
N HIS A 171 -8.33 -18.27 5.28
CA HIS A 171 -9.04 -18.25 6.55
C HIS A 171 -8.26 -17.40 7.57
N TRP A 172 -8.90 -16.37 8.10
CA TRP A 172 -8.28 -15.37 8.95
C TRP A 172 -8.96 -15.31 10.31
N GLU A 173 -8.15 -15.32 11.37
CA GLU A 173 -8.59 -15.16 12.74
C GLU A 173 -8.19 -13.78 13.26
N TYR A 174 -9.12 -13.09 13.92
CA TYR A 174 -8.84 -11.81 14.56
C TYR A 174 -8.03 -12.03 15.84
N GLU A 175 -6.90 -11.37 15.96
CA GLU A 175 -6.01 -11.47 17.11
C GLU A 175 -6.24 -10.34 18.11
N THR A 176 -6.05 -9.10 17.67
CA THR A 176 -6.06 -7.94 18.57
C THR A 176 -6.08 -6.61 17.79
N VAL A 177 -6.20 -5.52 18.54
CA VAL A 177 -5.77 -4.19 18.09
C VAL A 177 -4.25 -4.09 18.28
N LEU A 178 -3.51 -4.01 17.17
CA LEU A 178 -2.04 -3.90 17.20
C LEU A 178 -1.58 -2.51 17.62
N PHE A 179 -2.29 -1.47 17.19
CA PHE A 179 -1.96 -0.07 17.44
C PHE A 179 -3.19 0.83 17.25
N GLY A 180 -3.19 2.02 17.88
CA GLY A 180 -4.21 3.04 17.66
C GLY A 180 -4.43 3.96 18.83
N GLY A 181 -5.35 4.90 18.66
CA GLY A 181 -5.71 5.90 19.65
C GLY A 181 -6.68 6.94 19.14
N LYS A 182 -7.13 7.82 20.03
CA LYS A 182 -8.04 8.95 19.72
C LYS A 182 -7.38 9.98 18.79
N GLU A 183 -6.07 10.14 18.89
CA GLU A 183 -5.27 11.03 18.04
C GLU A 183 -5.25 10.62 16.56
N TYR A 184 -5.67 9.39 16.27
CA TYR A 184 -5.78 8.83 14.91
C TYR A 184 -7.25 8.69 14.46
N ALA A 185 -8.16 9.43 15.09
CA ALA A 185 -9.59 9.35 14.80
C ALA A 185 -9.94 9.51 13.31
N ASP A 186 -11.02 8.93 12.92
CA ASP A 186 -11.64 8.58 11.67
C ASP A 186 -11.10 7.28 11.09
N CYS A 187 -9.82 7.15 10.78
CA CYS A 187 -9.20 5.90 10.33
C CYS A 187 -7.67 6.04 10.27
N ILE A 188 -6.97 4.95 10.50
CA ILE A 188 -5.61 4.74 10.04
C ILE A 188 -5.67 4.09 8.67
N GLU A 189 -4.98 4.64 7.68
CA GLU A 189 -4.97 4.14 6.30
C GLU A 189 -3.62 3.51 5.94
N CYS A 190 -3.65 2.58 5.00
CA CYS A 190 -2.48 1.93 4.40
C CYS A 190 -1.46 1.42 5.44
N PRO A 191 -1.89 0.65 6.46
CA PRO A 191 -0.94 0.08 7.40
C PRO A 191 -0.01 -0.91 6.70
N ASP A 192 1.26 -0.91 7.10
CA ASP A 192 2.26 -1.86 6.62
C ASP A 192 3.08 -2.36 7.81
N PHE A 193 3.17 -3.67 8.00
CA PHE A 193 3.81 -4.27 9.16
C PHE A 193 4.91 -5.24 8.72
N PHE A 194 6.15 -4.97 9.13
CA PHE A 194 7.31 -5.72 8.67
C PHE A 194 8.45 -5.71 9.69
N ARG A 195 9.37 -6.65 9.52
CA ARG A 195 10.63 -6.68 10.26
C ARG A 195 11.68 -5.81 9.55
N LEU A 196 12.43 -5.02 10.32
CA LEU A 196 13.56 -4.23 9.84
C LEU A 196 14.72 -4.34 10.86
N GLY A 197 15.77 -5.06 10.48
CA GLY A 197 16.85 -5.41 11.41
C GLY A 197 16.35 -6.31 12.54
N ASP A 198 16.57 -5.87 13.77
CA ASP A 198 16.13 -6.56 15.00
C ASP A 198 14.76 -6.11 15.51
N LYS A 199 14.12 -5.14 14.87
CA LYS A 199 12.83 -4.57 15.27
C LYS A 199 11.71 -4.89 14.28
N TYR A 200 10.48 -4.65 14.74
CA TYR A 200 9.29 -4.59 13.90
C TYR A 200 8.85 -3.15 13.70
N VAL A 201 8.35 -2.89 12.53
CA VAL A 201 7.90 -1.56 12.13
C VAL A 201 6.45 -1.66 11.67
N LEU A 202 5.60 -0.83 12.24
CA LEU A 202 4.29 -0.53 11.71
C LEU A 202 4.34 0.85 11.07
N MET A 203 4.20 0.90 9.75
CA MET A 203 4.07 2.14 9.00
C MET A 203 2.59 2.36 8.67
N PHE A 204 2.13 3.61 8.67
CA PHE A 204 0.76 3.94 8.29
C PHE A 204 0.62 5.40 7.88
N SER A 205 -0.50 5.72 7.23
CA SER A 205 -0.90 7.07 6.89
C SER A 205 -2.05 7.54 7.79
N LYS A 206 -1.94 8.78 8.30
CA LYS A 206 -2.98 9.41 9.11
C LYS A 206 -3.90 10.22 8.21
N ILE A 207 -5.17 9.83 8.16
CA ILE A 207 -6.18 10.57 7.40
C ILE A 207 -6.32 12.00 7.93
N LYS A 208 -6.66 12.94 7.05
CA LYS A 208 -6.80 14.37 7.35
C LYS A 208 -5.51 15.11 7.76
N GLU A 209 -4.38 14.46 7.83
CA GLU A 209 -3.12 15.14 8.00
C GLU A 209 -2.72 15.80 6.68
N LYS A 210 -2.41 17.11 6.72
CA LYS A 210 -2.04 17.84 5.51
C LYS A 210 -0.57 17.67 5.12
N PHE A 211 0.27 17.43 6.13
CA PHE A 211 1.72 17.31 5.96
C PHE A 211 2.27 16.22 6.86
N LYS A 212 3.31 15.52 6.37
CA LYS A 212 3.98 14.47 7.14
C LYS A 212 2.99 13.39 7.66
N ALA A 213 2.07 12.99 6.81
CA ALA A 213 0.99 12.07 7.17
C ALA A 213 1.46 10.63 7.40
N THR A 214 2.70 10.28 7.05
CA THR A 214 3.25 8.93 7.21
C THR A 214 3.98 8.79 8.53
N TYR A 215 3.59 7.80 9.33
CA TYR A 215 4.16 7.49 10.64
C TYR A 215 4.80 6.11 10.64
N PHE A 216 5.86 5.96 11.44
CA PHE A 216 6.52 4.69 11.70
C PHE A 216 6.54 4.44 13.20
N VAL A 217 5.99 3.33 13.63
CA VAL A 217 6.06 2.82 15.01
C VAL A 217 7.09 1.70 15.02
N VAL A 218 8.21 1.94 15.68
CA VAL A 218 9.37 1.01 15.72
C VAL A 218 9.44 0.39 17.10
N GLY A 219 9.31 -0.92 17.21
CA GLY A 219 9.27 -1.62 18.50
C GLY A 219 9.52 -3.11 18.42
N ASP A 220 9.17 -3.82 19.48
CA ASP A 220 9.24 -5.27 19.57
C ASP A 220 7.85 -5.88 19.33
N PHE A 221 7.80 -7.01 18.63
CA PHE A 221 6.54 -7.75 18.42
C PHE A 221 6.56 -8.99 19.32
N VAL A 222 5.73 -8.97 20.36
CA VAL A 222 5.65 -10.01 21.38
C VAL A 222 4.20 -10.35 21.66
N GLU A 223 3.82 -11.63 21.58
CA GLU A 223 2.45 -12.11 21.86
C GLU A 223 1.39 -11.29 21.11
N ASN A 224 1.58 -11.12 19.81
CA ASN A 224 0.70 -10.36 18.91
C ASN A 224 0.51 -8.89 19.29
N LYS A 225 1.46 -8.30 20.03
CA LYS A 225 1.44 -6.87 20.41
C LYS A 225 2.72 -6.18 20.02
N LEU A 226 2.61 -4.92 19.64
CA LEU A 226 3.74 -4.03 19.45
C LEU A 226 4.04 -3.33 20.77
N VAL A 227 5.22 -3.62 21.35
CA VAL A 227 5.64 -3.13 22.67
C VAL A 227 6.98 -2.40 22.59
N ASN A 228 7.36 -1.66 23.63
CA ASN A 228 8.64 -0.93 23.71
C ASN A 228 8.90 -0.06 22.47
N TYR A 229 7.87 0.58 21.94
CA TYR A 229 7.96 1.27 20.67
C TYR A 229 8.23 2.77 20.80
N THR A 230 8.77 3.31 19.71
CA THR A 230 8.88 4.75 19.46
C THR A 230 8.10 5.11 18.20
N ILE A 231 7.55 6.32 18.14
CA ILE A 231 6.84 6.83 16.96
C ILE A 231 7.73 7.83 16.25
N GLN A 232 7.89 7.66 14.94
CA GLN A 232 8.75 8.49 14.11
C GLN A 232 7.98 9.00 12.89
N ASN A 233 8.36 10.18 12.41
CA ASN A 233 7.86 10.76 11.18
C ASN A 233 9.06 11.28 10.38
N PRO A 234 9.77 10.41 9.66
CA PRO A 234 10.99 10.77 8.94
C PRO A 234 10.73 11.51 7.62
N GLU A 235 9.47 11.52 7.14
CA GLU A 235 9.15 12.19 5.89
C GLU A 235 9.27 13.72 6.03
N ARG A 236 9.88 14.37 5.04
CA ARG A 236 10.12 15.82 5.00
C ARG A 236 9.34 16.52 3.89
N GLY A 237 8.87 15.76 2.90
CA GLY A 237 8.11 16.28 1.77
C GLY A 237 6.65 16.57 2.11
N TYR A 238 6.00 17.32 1.21
CA TYR A 238 4.58 17.63 1.30
C TYR A 238 3.73 16.62 0.54
N ASP A 239 4.28 16.03 -0.50
CA ASP A 239 3.59 15.18 -1.45
C ASP A 239 4.05 13.72 -1.28
N PHE A 240 3.75 13.13 -0.12
CA PHE A 240 4.06 11.74 0.18
C PHE A 240 2.97 11.14 1.07
N TYR A 241 2.23 10.19 0.54
CA TYR A 241 1.09 9.57 1.22
C TYR A 241 0.97 8.09 0.84
N ALA A 242 0.26 7.31 1.68
CA ALA A 242 -0.07 5.91 1.46
C ALA A 242 1.12 5.02 1.02
N PRO A 243 2.33 5.18 1.58
CA PRO A 243 3.44 4.34 1.16
C PRO A 243 3.19 2.88 1.54
N GLN A 244 3.75 2.00 0.71
CA GLN A 244 3.80 0.57 0.95
C GLN A 244 5.23 0.08 0.79
N THR A 245 5.59 -0.99 1.51
CA THR A 245 6.89 -1.63 1.40
C THR A 245 6.81 -3.05 0.90
N PHE A 246 7.91 -3.54 0.37
CA PHE A 246 8.13 -4.94 0.04
C PHE A 246 9.60 -5.32 0.25
N GLU A 247 9.85 -6.61 0.33
CA GLU A 247 11.21 -7.13 0.45
C GLU A 247 11.67 -7.68 -0.90
N ALA A 248 12.89 -7.32 -1.30
CA ALA A 248 13.57 -7.87 -2.46
C ALA A 248 15.08 -7.87 -2.22
N ASP A 249 15.75 -8.99 -2.49
CA ASP A 249 17.20 -9.15 -2.33
C ASP A 249 17.72 -8.74 -0.94
N GLY A 250 16.97 -9.06 0.11
CA GLY A 250 17.30 -8.71 1.50
C GLY A 250 17.16 -7.23 1.82
N ARG A 251 16.57 -6.44 0.95
CA ARG A 251 16.30 -5.01 1.12
C ARG A 251 14.82 -4.75 1.37
N ARG A 252 14.50 -3.78 2.21
CA ARG A 252 13.14 -3.27 2.38
C ARG A 252 12.97 -2.01 1.53
N ILE A 253 12.15 -2.09 0.50
CA ILE A 253 11.93 -1.02 -0.47
C ILE A 253 10.55 -0.41 -0.24
N MET A 254 10.46 0.91 -0.23
CA MET A 254 9.25 1.70 -0.02
C MET A 254 8.94 2.54 -1.26
N ILE A 255 7.67 2.57 -1.65
CA ILE A 255 7.14 3.47 -2.68
C ILE A 255 5.89 4.14 -2.10
N GLY A 256 5.72 5.44 -2.31
CA GLY A 256 4.56 6.20 -1.87
C GLY A 256 3.88 6.94 -3.01
N TRP A 257 2.68 7.42 -2.77
CA TRP A 257 1.96 8.30 -3.67
C TRP A 257 2.45 9.75 -3.50
N MET A 258 2.81 10.41 -4.58
CA MET A 258 3.31 11.79 -4.56
C MET A 258 2.20 12.85 -4.59
N TYR A 259 0.97 12.44 -4.77
CA TYR A 259 -0.16 13.35 -4.88
C TYR A 259 -1.00 13.29 -3.60
N HIS A 260 -1.18 14.44 -2.98
CA HIS A 260 -1.99 14.55 -1.76
C HIS A 260 -3.42 14.94 -2.10
N TRP A 261 -4.42 14.47 -1.32
CA TRP A 261 -5.85 14.74 -1.52
C TRP A 261 -6.22 16.23 -1.64
N GLY A 262 -5.42 17.14 -1.09
CA GLY A 262 -5.61 18.58 -1.20
C GLY A 262 -5.27 19.18 -2.56
N LYS A 263 -4.74 18.40 -3.49
CA LYS A 263 -4.35 18.85 -4.82
C LYS A 263 -5.36 18.37 -5.87
N VAL A 264 -5.78 19.26 -6.72
CA VAL A 264 -6.70 18.97 -7.82
C VAL A 264 -5.89 18.78 -9.09
N ALA A 265 -6.22 17.77 -9.89
CA ALA A 265 -5.65 17.61 -11.22
C ALA A 265 -5.80 18.90 -12.03
N ARG A 266 -4.79 19.25 -12.84
CA ARG A 266 -4.88 20.40 -13.74
C ARG A 266 -6.09 20.23 -14.66
N PRO A 267 -6.88 21.30 -14.90
CA PRO A 267 -8.00 21.20 -15.83
C PRO A 267 -7.54 20.69 -17.21
N GLY A 268 -8.23 19.68 -17.73
CA GLY A 268 -7.90 19.06 -19.01
C GLY A 268 -6.71 18.09 -18.99
N ALA A 269 -6.17 17.73 -17.81
CA ALA A 269 -5.15 16.71 -17.70
C ALA A 269 -5.68 15.33 -18.13
N ALA A 270 -4.90 14.61 -18.92
CA ALA A 270 -5.23 13.25 -19.32
C ALA A 270 -5.05 12.24 -18.19
N PHE A 271 -4.23 12.57 -17.19
CA PHE A 271 -3.91 11.75 -16.02
C PHE A 271 -3.61 12.60 -14.78
N ALA A 272 -3.66 11.98 -13.61
CA ALA A 272 -3.26 12.58 -12.33
C ALA A 272 -2.68 11.53 -11.40
N GLY A 273 -1.73 11.96 -10.56
CA GLY A 273 -1.01 11.12 -9.61
C GLY A 273 0.29 10.55 -10.18
N ALA A 274 1.22 10.26 -9.27
CA ALA A 274 2.51 9.66 -9.58
C ALA A 274 3.02 8.87 -8.37
N LEU A 275 3.85 7.86 -8.59
CA LEU A 275 4.59 7.17 -7.54
C LEU A 275 5.92 7.89 -7.26
N SER A 276 6.36 7.86 -6.01
CA SER A 276 7.67 8.34 -5.62
C SER A 276 8.79 7.51 -6.25
N ILE A 277 9.99 8.04 -6.32
CA ILE A 277 11.19 7.21 -6.53
C ILE A 277 11.22 6.17 -5.41
N PRO A 278 11.47 4.88 -5.73
CA PRO A 278 11.64 3.86 -4.72
C PRO A 278 12.76 4.19 -3.74
N ARG A 279 12.52 3.93 -2.46
CA ARG A 279 13.46 4.21 -1.37
C ARG A 279 13.78 2.93 -0.61
N GLU A 280 15.02 2.74 -0.26
CA GLU A 280 15.47 1.68 0.63
C GLU A 280 15.38 2.14 2.07
N LEU A 281 14.78 1.30 2.93
CA LEU A 281 14.67 1.54 4.36
C LEU A 281 15.77 0.82 5.10
N SER A 282 16.37 1.51 6.06
CA SER A 282 17.25 0.91 7.07
C SER A 282 16.91 1.40 8.48
N LEU A 283 17.39 0.67 9.47
CA LEU A 283 17.25 1.04 10.88
C LEU A 283 18.64 1.25 11.48
N GLU A 284 18.94 2.49 11.88
CA GLU A 284 20.22 2.82 12.49
C GLU A 284 19.99 3.52 13.83
N ASN A 285 20.54 2.95 14.90
CA ASN A 285 20.38 3.47 16.26
C ASN A 285 18.90 3.74 16.65
N GLY A 286 17.99 2.84 16.22
CA GLY A 286 16.55 2.93 16.47
C GLY A 286 15.82 3.96 15.60
N ARG A 287 16.49 4.57 14.59
CA ARG A 287 15.90 5.55 13.66
C ARG A 287 15.74 4.95 12.28
N ILE A 288 14.57 5.19 11.68
CA ILE A 288 14.31 4.88 10.29
C ILE A 288 15.05 5.86 9.39
N LEU A 289 15.87 5.32 8.51
CA LEU A 289 16.45 6.04 7.38
C LEU A 289 15.79 5.57 6.10
N ASN A 290 15.59 6.49 5.15
CA ASN A 290 15.03 6.20 3.84
C ASN A 290 15.83 6.96 2.78
N TYR A 291 16.50 6.22 1.92
CA TYR A 291 17.29 6.78 0.82
C TYR A 291 16.79 6.25 -0.52
N PRO A 292 16.92 7.01 -1.62
CA PRO A 292 16.66 6.47 -2.95
C PRO A 292 17.41 5.15 -3.14
N VAL A 293 16.76 4.19 -3.79
CA VAL A 293 17.40 2.91 -4.10
C VAL A 293 18.68 3.11 -4.92
N ARG A 294 19.65 2.22 -4.78
CA ARG A 294 20.95 2.31 -5.48
C ARG A 294 20.80 2.39 -7.01
N GLU A 295 19.75 1.82 -7.56
CA GLU A 295 19.41 1.86 -8.99
C GLU A 295 19.10 3.29 -9.48
N ALA A 296 18.79 4.22 -8.58
CA ALA A 296 18.59 5.63 -8.91
C ALA A 296 19.90 6.43 -9.02
N GLN A 297 21.06 5.88 -8.60
CA GLN A 297 22.35 6.57 -8.64
C GLN A 297 22.70 7.15 -10.02
N PRO A 298 22.53 6.43 -11.15
CA PRO A 298 22.83 6.97 -12.47
C PRO A 298 21.98 8.19 -12.87
N LEU A 299 20.83 8.40 -12.21
CA LEU A 299 20.00 9.59 -12.43
C LEU A 299 20.61 10.80 -11.75
N MET A 300 21.28 10.61 -10.60
CA MET A 300 21.92 11.68 -9.82
C MET A 300 23.26 12.11 -10.43
N ASP A 301 24.02 11.19 -11.01
CA ASP A 301 25.33 11.47 -11.60
C ASP A 301 25.26 12.42 -12.82
N LYS A 302 24.08 12.54 -13.42
CA LYS A 302 23.83 13.49 -14.52
C LYS A 302 23.47 14.89 -14.06
N CYS A 303 23.37 15.13 -12.75
CA CYS A 303 22.96 16.41 -12.15
C CYS A 303 24.16 17.22 -11.58
N SER A 304 25.40 16.88 -11.93
CA SER A 304 26.62 17.44 -11.33
C SER A 304 26.90 18.93 -11.63
N ASP A 305 26.09 19.60 -12.45
CA ASP A 305 26.39 20.95 -12.95
C ASP A 305 25.46 22.07 -12.45
N TYR A 306 24.70 21.83 -11.39
CA TYR A 306 23.89 22.88 -10.75
C TYR A 306 24.39 23.14 -9.32
N VAL A 307 25.45 23.93 -9.21
CA VAL A 307 25.86 24.61 -8.00
C VAL A 307 25.55 26.07 -8.14
#